data_5cd95184a018e1844ab562f95d9e30e9
#
_entry.id   5cd95184a018e1844ab562f95d9e30e9
#
_cell.length_a   1.000
_cell.length_b   1.000
_cell.length_c   1.000
_cell.angle_alpha   90.00
_cell.angle_beta   90.00
_cell.angle_gamma   90.00
#
_symmetry.space_group_name_H-M   'P 1'
#
loop_
_entity.id
_entity.type
_entity.pdbx_description
1 polymer ?
#
loop_
_entity_poly.entity_id
_entity_poly.type
_entity_poly.pdbx_seq_one_letter_code
_entity_poly.pdbx_strand_id
1 'polypeptide(L)'
;MIRPATAADVSTILEIFNDNIVHSTAFYMYKEQTLEQRMAWFEAKQQSGEPLFVYEENGEVAGYATYGSFRPYPAFHYTVEHSVYVHKNHYKKGIASQLMHALIDYAATHEVKTMVACIDKENAASLRIHEKLGFTYSGTIRNAGYKFGRWLDLVFYQLDFEGPQHPQEN
;
A
#
# COMPACT_ATOMS: atom_id res chain seq x y z
N MET A 1 -12.87 0.90 13.06
CA MET A 1 -13.76 0.53 11.92
C MET A 1 -13.08 0.86 10.60
N ILE A 2 -13.21 -0.03 9.59
CA ILE A 2 -12.65 0.24 8.24
C ILE A 2 -13.77 0.79 7.35
N ARG A 3 -13.45 1.84 6.59
CA ARG A 3 -14.34 2.47 5.61
C ARG A 3 -13.55 3.05 4.44
N PRO A 4 -14.20 3.33 3.29
CA PRO A 4 -13.60 4.14 2.24
C PRO A 4 -13.16 5.51 2.77
N ALA A 5 -12.04 6.02 2.25
CA ALA A 5 -11.56 7.34 2.58
C ALA A 5 -12.40 8.43 1.92
N THR A 6 -12.50 9.56 2.57
CA THR A 6 -13.13 10.78 2.07
C THR A 6 -12.10 11.91 1.96
N ALA A 7 -12.45 13.00 1.30
CA ALA A 7 -11.57 14.18 1.21
C ALA A 7 -11.18 14.74 2.60
N ALA A 8 -12.03 14.58 3.61
CA ALA A 8 -11.75 15.02 4.98
C ALA A 8 -10.59 14.24 5.64
N ASP A 9 -10.31 13.01 5.18
CA ASP A 9 -9.26 12.16 5.73
C ASP A 9 -7.86 12.48 5.17
N VAL A 10 -7.80 13.25 4.06
CA VAL A 10 -6.56 13.48 3.30
C VAL A 10 -5.48 14.15 4.12
N SER A 11 -5.83 15.06 5.04
CA SER A 11 -4.86 15.70 5.93
C SER A 11 -4.17 14.70 6.86
N THR A 12 -4.92 13.77 7.45
CA THR A 12 -4.35 12.73 8.32
C THR A 12 -3.59 11.67 7.50
N ILE A 13 -4.07 11.32 6.31
CA ILE A 13 -3.34 10.46 5.37
C ILE A 13 -1.99 11.08 5.01
N LEU A 14 -1.96 12.40 4.78
CA LEU A 14 -0.71 13.14 4.51
C LEU A 14 0.25 13.10 5.70
N GLU A 15 -0.24 13.28 6.93
CA GLU A 15 0.58 13.19 8.13
C GLU A 15 1.24 11.80 8.23
N ILE A 16 0.45 10.72 8.08
CA ILE A 16 0.96 9.35 8.09
C ILE A 16 1.99 9.14 6.97
N PHE A 17 1.70 9.63 5.77
CA PHE A 17 2.58 9.51 4.61
C PHE A 17 3.92 10.21 4.85
N ASN A 18 3.91 11.47 5.27
CA ASN A 18 5.11 12.26 5.49
C ASN A 18 5.95 11.73 6.67
N ASP A 19 5.32 11.27 7.74
CA ASP A 19 6.04 10.62 8.85
C ASP A 19 6.82 9.38 8.37
N ASN A 20 6.23 8.58 7.48
CA ASN A 20 6.91 7.42 6.89
C ASN A 20 8.02 7.81 5.90
N ILE A 21 7.89 8.92 5.16
CA ILE A 21 9.00 9.42 4.33
C ILE A 21 10.21 9.77 5.20
N VAL A 22 9.98 10.49 6.28
CA VAL A 22 11.05 11.02 7.14
C VAL A 22 11.67 9.93 8.03
N HIS A 23 10.88 8.97 8.52
CA HIS A 23 11.31 8.06 9.59
C HIS A 23 11.37 6.58 9.19
N SER A 24 11.04 6.22 7.95
CA SER A 24 11.05 4.81 7.53
C SER A 24 11.57 4.60 6.11
N THR A 25 11.85 3.34 5.77
CA THR A 25 12.17 2.89 4.42
C THR A 25 10.95 2.40 3.64
N ALA A 26 9.74 2.61 4.16
CA ALA A 26 8.50 2.23 3.49
C ALA A 26 8.25 3.04 2.21
N PHE A 27 8.80 4.26 2.13
CA PHE A 27 8.82 5.08 0.92
C PHE A 27 10.24 5.40 0.47
N TYR A 28 10.50 5.27 -0.83
CA TYR A 28 11.77 5.63 -1.45
C TYR A 28 11.79 7.10 -1.91
N MET A 29 11.19 7.97 -1.11
CA MET A 29 11.16 9.43 -1.31
C MET A 29 11.98 10.11 -0.21
N TYR A 30 12.52 11.28 -0.53
CA TYR A 30 13.33 12.09 0.39
C TYR A 30 12.58 13.30 0.94
N LYS A 31 11.59 13.80 0.19
CA LYS A 31 10.87 15.04 0.53
C LYS A 31 9.42 14.74 0.83
N GLU A 32 8.93 15.38 1.89
CA GLU A 32 7.53 15.39 2.24
C GLU A 32 6.66 15.98 1.12
N GLN A 33 5.41 15.56 1.07
CA GLN A 33 4.41 16.12 0.16
C GLN A 33 3.61 17.24 0.83
N THR A 34 3.07 18.13 -0.01
CA THR A 34 2.10 19.15 0.40
C THR A 34 0.67 18.57 0.42
N LEU A 35 -0.24 19.28 1.10
CA LEU A 35 -1.66 18.91 1.09
C LEU A 35 -2.26 18.93 -0.32
N GLU A 36 -1.86 19.90 -1.15
CA GLU A 36 -2.30 20.00 -2.54
C GLU A 36 -1.89 18.76 -3.35
N GLN A 37 -0.64 18.32 -3.23
CA GLN A 37 -0.15 17.11 -3.88
C GLN A 37 -0.90 15.85 -3.41
N ARG A 38 -1.17 15.74 -2.11
CA ARG A 38 -1.89 14.59 -1.55
C ARG A 38 -3.38 14.61 -1.93
N MET A 39 -4.00 15.78 -2.03
CA MET A 39 -5.37 15.93 -2.52
C MET A 39 -5.47 15.51 -4.01
N ALA A 40 -4.55 15.97 -4.85
CA ALA A 40 -4.50 15.55 -6.25
C ALA A 40 -4.34 14.02 -6.41
N TRP A 41 -3.51 13.39 -5.56
CA TRP A 41 -3.38 11.94 -5.50
C TRP A 41 -4.71 11.26 -5.09
N PHE A 42 -5.41 11.80 -4.09
CA PHE A 42 -6.72 11.28 -3.67
C PHE A 42 -7.75 11.36 -4.80
N GLU A 43 -7.85 12.50 -5.47
CA GLU A 43 -8.75 12.70 -6.61
C GLU A 43 -8.44 11.74 -7.77
N ALA A 44 -7.16 11.53 -8.08
CA ALA A 44 -6.75 10.58 -9.11
C ALA A 44 -7.19 9.14 -8.76
N LYS A 45 -7.07 8.72 -7.51
CA LYS A 45 -7.56 7.41 -7.06
C LYS A 45 -9.08 7.28 -7.16
N GLN A 46 -9.83 8.32 -6.83
CA GLN A 46 -11.28 8.33 -6.99
C GLN A 46 -11.69 8.20 -8.48
N GLN A 47 -10.97 8.90 -9.36
CA GLN A 47 -11.23 8.85 -10.81
C GLN A 47 -10.88 7.49 -11.43
N SER A 48 -9.82 6.86 -10.98
CA SER A 48 -9.40 5.53 -11.47
C SER A 48 -10.21 4.37 -10.87
N GLY A 49 -11.02 4.62 -9.83
CA GLY A 49 -11.75 3.57 -9.11
C GLY A 49 -10.85 2.69 -8.23
N GLU A 50 -9.62 3.11 -7.97
CA GLU A 50 -8.71 2.39 -7.08
C GLU A 50 -9.16 2.51 -5.62
N PRO A 51 -9.11 1.40 -4.83
CA PRO A 51 -9.56 1.43 -3.44
C PRO A 51 -8.62 2.27 -2.57
N LEU A 52 -9.21 3.01 -1.66
CA LEU A 52 -8.50 3.68 -0.57
C LEU A 52 -9.35 3.53 0.69
N PHE A 53 -8.85 2.73 1.63
CA PHE A 53 -9.49 2.47 2.91
C PHE A 53 -8.75 3.15 4.04
N VAL A 54 -9.52 3.67 5.01
CA VAL A 54 -8.99 4.15 6.29
C VAL A 54 -9.48 3.27 7.43
N TYR A 55 -8.65 3.13 8.45
CA TYR A 55 -9.04 2.58 9.73
C TYR A 55 -9.33 3.74 10.70
N GLU A 56 -10.57 3.84 11.15
CA GLU A 56 -11.01 4.84 12.11
C GLU A 56 -11.15 4.24 13.50
N GLU A 57 -10.54 4.88 14.49
CA GLU A 57 -10.63 4.56 15.92
C GLU A 57 -11.02 5.84 16.68
N ASN A 58 -12.15 5.81 17.38
CA ASN A 58 -12.66 6.95 18.16
C ASN A 58 -12.81 8.27 17.39
N GLY A 59 -13.17 8.20 16.10
CA GLY A 59 -13.33 9.37 15.24
C GLY A 59 -12.03 9.90 14.62
N GLU A 60 -10.91 9.22 14.84
CA GLU A 60 -9.62 9.57 14.26
C GLU A 60 -9.13 8.50 13.27
N VAL A 61 -8.50 8.92 12.17
CA VAL A 61 -7.87 8.00 11.21
C VAL A 61 -6.55 7.49 11.78
N ALA A 62 -6.50 6.20 12.07
CA ALA A 62 -5.34 5.53 12.66
C ALA A 62 -4.44 4.83 11.62
N GLY A 63 -4.87 4.74 10.38
CA GLY A 63 -4.12 4.14 9.29
C GLY A 63 -4.90 4.10 7.99
N TYR A 64 -4.21 3.78 6.90
CA TYR A 64 -4.84 3.63 5.59
C TYR A 64 -4.18 2.54 4.75
N ALA A 65 -4.92 2.00 3.81
CA ALA A 65 -4.43 1.06 2.80
C ALA A 65 -5.03 1.37 1.43
N THR A 66 -4.26 1.10 0.40
CA THR A 66 -4.64 1.29 -1.01
C THR A 66 -3.85 0.33 -1.88
N TYR A 67 -4.29 0.16 -3.11
CA TYR A 67 -3.42 -0.35 -4.17
C TYR A 67 -3.54 0.52 -5.43
N GLY A 68 -2.59 0.37 -6.34
CA GLY A 68 -2.58 1.00 -7.66
C GLY A 68 -1.86 0.11 -8.66
N SER A 69 -1.72 0.58 -9.89
CA SER A 69 -1.04 -0.16 -10.95
C SER A 69 0.40 -0.50 -10.59
N PHE A 70 0.80 -1.75 -10.82
CA PHE A 70 2.19 -2.19 -10.61
C PHE A 70 3.16 -1.53 -11.60
N ARG A 71 2.78 -1.44 -12.87
CA ARG A 71 3.56 -0.81 -13.94
C ARG A 71 2.62 -0.09 -14.92
N PRO A 72 3.07 1.01 -15.57
CA PRO A 72 2.23 1.83 -16.44
C PRO A 72 2.08 1.25 -17.86
N TYR A 73 1.99 -0.08 -17.99
CA TYR A 73 1.81 -0.75 -19.26
C TYR A 73 0.54 -1.60 -19.23
N PRO A 74 -0.26 -1.64 -20.33
CA PRO A 74 -1.53 -2.35 -20.40
C PRO A 74 -1.46 -3.83 -19.98
N ALA A 75 -0.38 -4.53 -20.32
CA ALA A 75 -0.20 -5.95 -19.98
C ALA A 75 -0.15 -6.21 -18.46
N PHE A 76 0.10 -5.19 -17.63
CA PHE A 76 0.06 -5.27 -16.17
C PHE A 76 -1.29 -4.83 -15.56
N HIS A 77 -2.34 -4.70 -16.36
CA HIS A 77 -3.65 -4.19 -15.91
C HIS A 77 -4.20 -4.96 -14.71
N TYR A 78 -4.00 -6.27 -14.64
CA TYR A 78 -4.49 -7.13 -13.57
C TYR A 78 -3.49 -7.34 -12.43
N THR A 79 -2.36 -6.64 -12.45
CA THR A 79 -1.35 -6.65 -11.38
C THR A 79 -1.37 -5.32 -10.64
N VAL A 80 -1.51 -5.39 -9.33
CA VAL A 80 -1.54 -4.20 -8.47
C VAL A 80 -0.40 -4.25 -7.46
N GLU A 81 0.06 -3.08 -7.03
CA GLU A 81 0.97 -2.90 -5.91
C GLU A 81 0.23 -2.22 -4.77
N HIS A 82 0.24 -2.83 -3.59
CA HIS A 82 -0.45 -2.26 -2.44
C HIS A 82 0.47 -1.40 -1.56
N SER A 83 -0.16 -0.58 -0.75
CA SER A 83 0.47 0.20 0.31
C SER A 83 -0.42 0.16 1.55
N VAL A 84 0.19 -0.03 2.73
CA VAL A 84 -0.49 0.01 4.03
C VAL A 84 0.37 0.74 5.04
N TYR A 85 -0.20 1.73 5.70
CA TYR A 85 0.49 2.55 6.69
C TYR A 85 -0.39 2.80 7.90
N VAL A 86 0.22 2.78 9.08
CA VAL A 86 -0.43 3.03 10.36
C VAL A 86 0.18 4.27 11.01
N HIS A 87 -0.65 5.10 11.60
CA HIS A 87 -0.20 6.26 12.35
C HIS A 87 0.65 5.82 13.56
N LYS A 88 1.75 6.51 13.82
CA LYS A 88 2.74 6.15 14.87
C LYS A 88 2.14 5.91 16.26
N ASN A 89 1.11 6.66 16.62
CA ASN A 89 0.42 6.54 17.92
C ASN A 89 -0.46 5.27 18.01
N HIS A 90 -0.63 4.54 16.90
CA HIS A 90 -1.51 3.37 16.81
C HIS A 90 -0.78 2.07 16.44
N TYR A 91 0.56 2.05 16.53
CA TYR A 91 1.34 0.85 16.25
C TYR A 91 0.99 -0.30 17.20
N LYS A 92 1.21 -1.53 16.73
CA LYS A 92 1.03 -2.80 17.50
C LYS A 92 -0.41 -3.11 17.91
N LYS A 93 -1.40 -2.48 17.30
CA LYS A 93 -2.84 -2.74 17.52
C LYS A 93 -3.47 -3.68 16.46
N GLY A 94 -2.69 -4.24 15.56
CA GLY A 94 -3.18 -5.10 14.48
C GLY A 94 -3.89 -4.36 13.34
N ILE A 95 -3.82 -3.03 13.29
CA ILE A 95 -4.53 -2.19 12.31
C ILE A 95 -4.06 -2.49 10.88
N ALA A 96 -2.74 -2.63 10.66
CA ALA A 96 -2.20 -2.97 9.34
C ALA A 96 -2.78 -4.29 8.79
N SER A 97 -2.87 -5.31 9.64
CA SER A 97 -3.45 -6.61 9.25
C SER A 97 -4.92 -6.49 8.87
N GLN A 98 -5.71 -5.73 9.64
CA GLN A 98 -7.14 -5.51 9.35
C GLN A 98 -7.33 -4.73 8.04
N LEU A 99 -6.56 -3.68 7.81
CA LEU A 99 -6.57 -2.92 6.55
C LEU A 99 -6.19 -3.80 5.36
N MET A 100 -5.18 -4.66 5.52
CA MET A 100 -4.77 -5.59 4.47
C MET A 100 -5.85 -6.63 4.16
N HIS A 101 -6.53 -7.18 5.17
CA HIS A 101 -7.66 -8.07 4.92
C HIS A 101 -8.76 -7.38 4.09
N ALA A 102 -9.16 -6.17 4.44
CA ALA A 102 -10.16 -5.43 3.68
C ALA A 102 -9.72 -5.17 2.23
N LEU A 103 -8.43 -4.87 2.01
CA LEU A 103 -7.87 -4.66 0.69
C LEU A 103 -7.80 -5.94 -0.14
N ILE A 104 -7.44 -7.07 0.49
CA ILE A 104 -7.42 -8.40 -0.13
C ILE A 104 -8.82 -8.83 -0.53
N ASP A 105 -9.81 -8.69 0.35
CA ASP A 105 -11.21 -9.01 0.08
C ASP A 105 -11.77 -8.18 -1.07
N TYR A 106 -11.41 -6.89 -1.12
CA TYR A 106 -11.78 -6.03 -2.24
C TYR A 106 -11.14 -6.49 -3.55
N ALA A 107 -9.84 -6.75 -3.55
CA ALA A 107 -9.10 -7.21 -4.73
C ALA A 107 -9.66 -8.53 -5.30
N ALA A 108 -10.06 -9.46 -4.43
CA ALA A 108 -10.63 -10.75 -4.82
C ALA A 108 -11.91 -10.65 -5.67
N THR A 109 -12.62 -9.51 -5.58
CA THR A 109 -13.88 -9.25 -6.31
C THR A 109 -13.74 -8.20 -7.42
N HIS A 110 -12.53 -7.67 -7.67
CA HIS A 110 -12.28 -6.56 -8.59
C HIS A 110 -11.22 -6.88 -9.65
N GLU A 111 -11.29 -8.10 -10.21
CA GLU A 111 -10.47 -8.55 -11.35
C GLU A 111 -8.94 -8.49 -11.14
N VAL A 112 -8.46 -8.35 -9.92
CA VAL A 112 -7.03 -8.43 -9.63
C VAL A 112 -6.56 -9.88 -9.77
N LYS A 113 -5.48 -10.10 -10.52
CA LYS A 113 -4.83 -11.42 -10.65
C LYS A 113 -3.69 -11.58 -9.66
N THR A 114 -2.90 -10.55 -9.48
CA THR A 114 -1.73 -10.57 -8.58
C THR A 114 -1.60 -9.25 -7.84
N MET A 115 -1.46 -9.33 -6.52
CA MET A 115 -1.11 -8.20 -5.67
C MET A 115 0.35 -8.30 -5.22
N VAL A 116 1.13 -7.27 -5.50
CA VAL A 116 2.56 -7.19 -5.18
C VAL A 116 2.76 -6.36 -3.92
N ALA A 117 3.63 -6.84 -3.04
CA ALA A 117 4.18 -6.12 -1.90
C ALA A 117 5.66 -5.83 -2.16
N CYS A 118 6.06 -4.56 -2.04
CA CYS A 118 7.45 -4.11 -2.13
C CYS A 118 7.93 -3.74 -0.73
N ILE A 119 8.91 -4.47 -0.20
CA ILE A 119 9.29 -4.37 1.22
C ILE A 119 10.81 -4.23 1.33
N ASP A 120 11.29 -3.32 2.19
CA ASP A 120 12.71 -3.32 2.58
C ASP A 120 13.03 -4.64 3.30
N LYS A 121 14.06 -5.33 2.84
CA LYS A 121 14.52 -6.63 3.38
C LYS A 121 14.72 -6.61 4.89
N GLU A 122 15.10 -5.47 5.46
CA GLU A 122 15.31 -5.32 6.90
C GLU A 122 14.01 -5.09 7.69
N ASN A 123 12.88 -4.86 7.03
CA ASN A 123 11.59 -4.71 7.69
C ASN A 123 10.96 -6.05 8.04
N ALA A 124 11.53 -6.75 9.02
CA ALA A 124 11.08 -8.07 9.45
C ALA A 124 9.63 -8.10 9.92
N ALA A 125 9.10 -7.00 10.45
CA ALA A 125 7.70 -6.92 10.88
C ALA A 125 6.76 -6.95 9.67
N SER A 126 7.06 -6.20 8.61
CA SER A 126 6.29 -6.21 7.37
C SER A 126 6.35 -7.57 6.69
N LEU A 127 7.54 -8.18 6.57
CA LEU A 127 7.70 -9.51 5.99
C LEU A 127 6.78 -10.53 6.69
N ARG A 128 6.82 -10.58 8.02
CA ARG A 128 5.98 -11.51 8.81
C ARG A 128 4.47 -11.28 8.63
N ILE A 129 4.03 -10.03 8.51
CA ILE A 129 2.60 -9.74 8.27
C ILE A 129 2.19 -10.28 6.91
N HIS A 130 2.97 -10.03 5.86
CA HIS A 130 2.66 -10.50 4.50
C HIS A 130 2.66 -12.04 4.40
N GLU A 131 3.63 -12.70 5.00
CA GLU A 131 3.65 -14.17 5.08
C GLU A 131 2.41 -14.74 5.77
N LYS A 132 1.98 -14.13 6.88
CA LYS A 132 0.75 -14.54 7.58
C LYS A 132 -0.52 -14.30 6.77
N LEU A 133 -0.52 -13.31 5.87
CA LEU A 133 -1.62 -13.02 4.96
C LEU A 133 -1.61 -13.89 3.69
N GLY A 134 -0.65 -14.82 3.58
CA GLY A 134 -0.56 -15.76 2.46
C GLY A 134 0.27 -15.24 1.28
N PHE A 135 0.94 -14.11 1.41
CA PHE A 135 1.90 -13.65 0.40
C PHE A 135 3.11 -14.58 0.37
N THR A 136 3.61 -14.85 -0.84
CA THR A 136 4.80 -15.66 -1.09
C THR A 136 5.94 -14.83 -1.65
N TYR A 137 7.16 -15.19 -1.31
CA TYR A 137 8.37 -14.54 -1.82
C TYR A 137 8.49 -14.69 -3.34
N SER A 138 8.75 -13.59 -4.06
CA SER A 138 8.88 -13.55 -5.52
C SER A 138 10.26 -13.17 -6.00
N GLY A 139 11.05 -12.50 -5.19
CA GLY A 139 12.41 -12.11 -5.57
C GLY A 139 12.95 -10.94 -4.78
N THR A 140 14.23 -10.61 -5.02
CA THR A 140 14.93 -9.49 -4.39
C THR A 140 15.74 -8.73 -5.42
N ILE A 141 15.61 -7.40 -5.44
CA ILE A 141 16.53 -6.51 -6.14
C ILE A 141 17.50 -5.95 -5.09
N ARG A 142 18.77 -6.33 -5.20
CA ARG A 142 19.81 -5.83 -4.29
C ARG A 142 20.18 -4.40 -4.66
N ASN A 143 20.46 -3.59 -3.63
CA ASN A 143 20.87 -2.18 -3.81
C ASN A 143 19.90 -1.38 -4.68
N ALA A 144 18.59 -1.64 -4.56
CA ALA A 144 17.55 -1.06 -5.37
C ALA A 144 17.30 0.43 -5.06
N GLY A 145 17.53 0.84 -3.81
CA GLY A 145 17.38 2.22 -3.36
C GLY A 145 18.47 2.64 -2.39
N TYR A 146 18.63 3.93 -2.19
CA TYR A 146 19.56 4.50 -1.23
C TYR A 146 18.82 5.45 -0.29
N LYS A 147 18.83 5.18 1.02
CA LYS A 147 18.15 6.02 2.02
C LYS A 147 18.80 5.84 3.40
N PHE A 148 18.81 6.89 4.20
CA PHE A 148 19.44 6.89 5.54
C PHE A 148 20.88 6.42 5.54
N GLY A 149 21.66 6.82 4.51
CA GLY A 149 23.08 6.49 4.41
C GLY A 149 23.39 5.04 4.03
N ARG A 150 22.41 4.25 3.58
CA ARG A 150 22.61 2.85 3.20
C ARG A 150 21.88 2.48 1.90
N TRP A 151 22.39 1.47 1.21
CA TRP A 151 21.70 0.81 0.12
C TRP A 151 20.62 -0.13 0.66
N LEU A 152 19.47 -0.14 0.01
CA LEU A 152 18.30 -0.93 0.39
C LEU A 152 18.12 -2.09 -0.58
N ASP A 153 17.92 -3.29 -0.04
CA ASP A 153 17.46 -4.44 -0.81
C ASP A 153 15.92 -4.45 -0.83
N LEU A 154 15.34 -4.40 -2.02
CA LEU A 154 13.90 -4.43 -2.22
C LEU A 154 13.44 -5.87 -2.42
N VAL A 155 12.60 -6.36 -1.53
CA VAL A 155 12.02 -7.69 -1.57
C VAL A 155 10.61 -7.61 -2.11
N PHE A 156 10.29 -8.49 -3.07
CA PHE A 156 8.95 -8.65 -3.62
C PHE A 156 8.27 -9.87 -3.02
N TYR A 157 7.07 -9.68 -2.52
CA TYR A 157 6.11 -10.72 -2.18
C TYR A 157 4.87 -10.56 -3.04
N GLN A 158 4.16 -11.65 -3.31
CA GLN A 158 2.93 -11.62 -4.09
C GLN A 158 1.83 -12.46 -3.48
N LEU A 159 0.59 -12.04 -3.70
CA LEU A 159 -0.62 -12.80 -3.42
C LEU A 159 -1.40 -12.94 -4.71
N ASP A 160 -1.72 -14.19 -5.10
CA ASP A 160 -2.46 -14.48 -6.31
C ASP A 160 -3.95 -14.69 -6.03
N PHE A 161 -4.78 -14.22 -6.96
CA PHE A 161 -6.25 -14.34 -6.96
C PHE A 161 -6.72 -15.15 -8.17
N GLU A 162 -8.00 -15.50 -8.21
CA GLU A 162 -8.59 -16.12 -9.42
C GLU A 162 -8.45 -15.22 -10.63
N GLY A 163 -8.61 -13.91 -10.43
CA GLY A 163 -8.56 -12.91 -11.50
C GLY A 163 -9.82 -12.93 -12.37
N PRO A 164 -9.81 -12.18 -13.50
CA PRO A 164 -10.95 -12.14 -14.40
C PRO A 164 -11.13 -13.47 -15.13
N GLN A 165 -12.40 -13.87 -15.35
CA GLN A 165 -12.73 -15.08 -16.13
C GLN A 165 -12.37 -14.93 -17.62
N HIS A 166 -12.44 -13.71 -18.14
CA HIS A 166 -12.15 -13.36 -19.52
C HIS A 166 -11.19 -12.15 -19.59
N PRO A 167 -9.88 -12.36 -19.32
CA PRO A 167 -8.92 -11.27 -19.40
C PRO A 167 -8.88 -10.66 -20.81
N GLN A 168 -8.73 -9.34 -20.88
CA GLN A 168 -8.71 -8.58 -22.12
C GLN A 168 -7.31 -8.00 -22.37
N GLU A 169 -6.92 -7.93 -23.64
CA GLU A 169 -5.78 -7.15 -24.12
C GLU A 169 -6.32 -5.77 -24.55
N ASN A 170 -6.14 -4.73 -23.69
CA ASN A 170 -6.66 -3.37 -23.90
C ASN A 170 -5.55 -2.40 -24.26
#